data_7be787e50b9173415002144a0ee56018
#
_entry.id   7be787e50b9173415002144a0ee56018
#
_cell.length_a   1.000
_cell.length_b   1.000
_cell.length_c   1.000
_cell.angle_alpha   90.00
_cell.angle_beta   90.00
_cell.angle_gamma   90.00
#
_symmetry.space_group_name_H-M   'P 1'
#
loop_
_entity.id
_entity.type
_entity.pdbx_description
1 polymer ?
#
loop_
_entity_poly.entity_id
_entity_poly.type
_entity_poly.pdbx_seq_one_letter_code
_entity_poly.pdbx_strand_id
1 'polypeptide(L)'
;MRYTQTISGTTYEFDGLVELMAKATPRRSGDELAGCAASSDAERAAAAWRLADVPLSTFLEDLLVPYESDEVTRLIVDTHDRQAFTEISHLTVGGFRDWLLETSTRPDAAERIARISPAVTPEMAAATSKIMRNQDLILVAAAIRVTSAFRTTIGLPGRIATRLQPNHPTDDPRGIAAATLDGLLMGCGDAVIGINPASDSPRTTADLLHMLDDIRRRYEIPMQSCVLSHVTTTVDLIGQGVPVDLVFQSIAGTEGANAAFGVTLSILQEANEAGRSLQRGTVGDNVMYLETGQGSALSAGAHLGTDGKPVDQQTLEARAYAVARALDPLLVNTVVGFIGPEYLYDGKQIIRAGLEDHFCGKLLGLPMGVDVCYTNHAEADQDDMDTLLTLLGVAGAAFVIAVPGADDVMLGYQSLAFHDALYVRQALGLRPAPEFEEWLARLGMADADGRILPVDPAASPLLPLAAGR
;
A
#
# COMPACT_ATOMS: atom_id res chain seq x y z
N MET A 1 -16.11 -13.18 24.68
CA MET A 1 -16.55 -14.60 24.41
C MET A 1 -15.32 -15.49 24.40
N ARG A 2 -15.39 -16.76 24.87
CA ARG A 2 -14.25 -17.70 24.78
C ARG A 2 -14.42 -18.61 23.56
N TYR A 3 -13.37 -18.75 22.77
CA TYR A 3 -13.32 -19.64 21.61
C TYR A 3 -12.46 -20.86 21.94
N THR A 4 -12.87 -22.04 21.46
CA THR A 4 -12.13 -23.28 21.70
C THR A 4 -12.03 -24.12 20.44
N GLN A 5 -10.89 -24.81 20.26
CA GLN A 5 -10.65 -25.72 19.15
C GLN A 5 -9.78 -26.89 19.61
N THR A 6 -10.18 -28.10 19.25
CA THR A 6 -9.41 -29.32 19.59
C THR A 6 -8.71 -29.84 18.33
N ILE A 7 -7.39 -30.02 18.39
CA ILE A 7 -6.58 -30.63 17.33
C ILE A 7 -5.76 -31.79 17.96
N SER A 8 -5.82 -32.95 17.38
CA SER A 8 -5.03 -34.15 17.81
C SER A 8 -5.12 -34.43 19.31
N GLY A 9 -6.30 -34.23 19.90
CA GLY A 9 -6.55 -34.50 21.33
C GLY A 9 -6.14 -33.36 22.29
N THR A 10 -5.54 -32.27 21.78
CA THR A 10 -5.21 -31.06 22.54
C THR A 10 -6.26 -29.99 22.29
N THR A 11 -6.84 -29.41 23.34
CA THR A 11 -7.79 -28.33 23.26
C THR A 11 -7.05 -26.99 23.47
N TYR A 12 -7.20 -26.09 22.53
CA TYR A 12 -6.71 -24.71 22.57
C TYR A 12 -7.87 -23.81 22.93
N GLU A 13 -7.63 -22.82 23.79
CA GLU A 13 -8.61 -21.84 24.23
C GLU A 13 -8.10 -20.42 23.89
N PHE A 14 -9.00 -19.57 23.42
CA PHE A 14 -8.70 -18.17 23.05
C PHE A 14 -9.70 -17.26 23.75
N ASP A 15 -9.20 -16.31 24.55
CA ASP A 15 -10.02 -15.38 25.31
C ASP A 15 -10.34 -14.14 24.46
N GLY A 16 -11.49 -14.16 23.78
CA GLY A 16 -11.97 -13.07 22.95
C GLY A 16 -11.50 -13.11 21.49
N LEU A 17 -12.11 -12.23 20.70
CA LEU A 17 -11.86 -12.13 19.26
C LEU A 17 -10.45 -11.62 18.97
N VAL A 18 -9.94 -10.67 19.77
CA VAL A 18 -8.59 -10.10 19.63
C VAL A 18 -7.53 -11.18 19.70
N GLU A 19 -7.57 -12.05 20.73
CA GLU A 19 -6.60 -13.13 20.86
C GLU A 19 -6.75 -14.18 19.75
N LEU A 20 -7.98 -14.54 19.39
CA LEU A 20 -8.23 -15.47 18.29
C LEU A 20 -7.63 -14.97 16.97
N MET A 21 -7.82 -13.71 16.65
CA MET A 21 -7.26 -13.07 15.46
C MET A 21 -5.73 -13.07 15.48
N ALA A 22 -5.13 -12.68 16.60
CA ALA A 22 -3.67 -12.64 16.74
C ALA A 22 -3.05 -14.04 16.61
N LYS A 23 -3.62 -15.04 17.29
CA LYS A 23 -3.14 -16.43 17.23
C LYS A 23 -3.33 -17.10 15.86
N ALA A 24 -4.32 -16.65 15.07
CA ALA A 24 -4.54 -17.14 13.70
C ALA A 24 -3.58 -16.52 12.68
N THR A 25 -2.91 -15.41 13.01
CA THR A 25 -2.02 -14.70 12.10
C THR A 25 -0.83 -15.57 11.69
N PRO A 26 -0.48 -15.66 10.39
CA PRO A 26 0.78 -16.23 9.95
C PRO A 26 1.95 -15.59 10.70
N ARG A 27 3.00 -16.36 10.94
CA ARG A 27 4.13 -15.94 11.78
C ARG A 27 4.65 -14.54 11.39
N ARG A 28 4.77 -13.65 12.40
CA ARG A 28 5.32 -12.31 12.32
C ARG A 28 6.22 -12.06 13.52
N SER A 29 7.42 -11.56 13.27
CA SER A 29 8.37 -11.25 14.35
C SER A 29 7.83 -10.17 15.28
N GLY A 30 7.12 -9.16 14.75
CA GLY A 30 6.51 -8.11 15.57
C GLY A 30 5.42 -8.63 16.51
N ASP A 31 4.60 -9.59 16.08
CA ASP A 31 3.59 -10.22 16.94
C ASP A 31 4.23 -11.10 18.02
N GLU A 32 5.38 -11.76 17.70
CA GLU A 32 6.17 -12.50 18.69
C GLU A 32 6.75 -11.53 19.73
N LEU A 33 7.29 -10.41 19.31
CA LEU A 33 7.83 -9.36 20.19
C LEU A 33 6.73 -8.75 21.08
N ALA A 34 5.54 -8.51 20.53
CA ALA A 34 4.38 -8.03 21.26
C ALA A 34 3.74 -9.08 22.18
N GLY A 35 4.16 -10.35 22.08
CA GLY A 35 3.65 -11.46 22.90
C GLY A 35 2.24 -11.94 22.52
N CYS A 36 1.71 -11.55 21.34
CA CYS A 36 0.39 -11.94 20.88
C CYS A 36 0.41 -13.09 19.86
N ALA A 37 1.56 -13.44 19.29
CA ALA A 37 1.70 -14.53 18.33
C ALA A 37 1.32 -15.91 18.95
N ALA A 38 0.94 -16.85 18.09
CA ALA A 38 0.77 -18.24 18.50
C ALA A 38 2.09 -18.85 18.98
N SER A 39 2.04 -19.62 20.08
CA SER A 39 3.21 -20.28 20.67
C SER A 39 3.69 -21.49 19.88
N SER A 40 2.87 -21.98 18.94
CA SER A 40 3.18 -23.12 18.09
C SER A 40 2.33 -23.12 16.81
N ASP A 41 2.79 -23.86 15.79
CA ASP A 41 2.01 -24.06 14.57
C ASP A 41 0.69 -24.79 14.81
N ALA A 42 0.63 -25.66 15.82
CA ALA A 42 -0.61 -26.35 16.22
C ALA A 42 -1.62 -25.36 16.83
N GLU A 43 -1.18 -24.43 17.68
CA GLU A 43 -2.03 -23.37 18.21
C GLU A 43 -2.52 -22.44 17.09
N ARG A 44 -1.64 -22.05 16.16
CA ARG A 44 -1.99 -21.22 15.00
C ARG A 44 -3.04 -21.93 14.14
N ALA A 45 -2.85 -23.22 13.84
CA ALA A 45 -3.81 -24.00 13.09
C ALA A 45 -5.17 -24.10 13.80
N ALA A 46 -5.16 -24.30 15.14
CA ALA A 46 -6.39 -24.32 15.94
C ALA A 46 -7.11 -22.96 15.88
N ALA A 47 -6.37 -21.87 16.03
CA ALA A 47 -6.93 -20.52 15.92
C ALA A 47 -7.52 -20.25 14.52
N ALA A 48 -6.79 -20.60 13.44
CA ALA A 48 -7.26 -20.44 12.07
C ALA A 48 -8.53 -21.27 11.77
N TRP A 49 -8.62 -22.49 12.26
CA TRP A 49 -9.83 -23.32 12.12
C TRP A 49 -11.01 -22.71 12.88
N ARG A 50 -10.77 -22.26 14.10
CA ARG A 50 -11.84 -21.63 14.89
C ARG A 50 -12.27 -20.28 14.29
N LEU A 51 -11.33 -19.49 13.77
CA LEU A 51 -11.61 -18.22 13.09
C LEU A 51 -12.49 -18.43 11.84
N ALA A 52 -12.26 -19.52 11.10
CA ALA A 52 -13.07 -19.82 9.91
C ALA A 52 -14.58 -20.00 10.23
N ASP A 53 -14.92 -20.40 11.45
CA ASP A 53 -16.30 -20.58 11.89
C ASP A 53 -16.92 -19.31 12.52
N VAL A 54 -16.17 -18.20 12.63
CA VAL A 54 -16.68 -16.95 13.19
C VAL A 54 -17.60 -16.28 12.17
N PRO A 55 -18.85 -15.93 12.53
CA PRO A 55 -19.74 -15.15 11.66
C PRO A 55 -19.16 -13.78 11.35
N LEU A 56 -19.32 -13.28 10.13
CA LEU A 56 -18.89 -11.92 9.76
C LEU A 56 -19.56 -10.85 10.63
N SER A 57 -20.82 -11.06 11.02
CA SER A 57 -21.56 -10.12 11.91
C SER A 57 -20.86 -9.92 13.27
N THR A 58 -20.07 -10.88 13.72
CA THR A 58 -19.33 -10.76 15.00
C THR A 58 -18.37 -9.57 14.99
N PHE A 59 -17.77 -9.21 13.86
CA PHE A 59 -16.86 -8.06 13.74
C PHE A 59 -17.56 -6.70 13.85
N LEU A 60 -18.90 -6.67 13.79
CA LEU A 60 -19.70 -5.46 14.00
C LEU A 60 -20.21 -5.34 15.44
N GLU A 61 -20.17 -6.44 16.21
CA GLU A 61 -20.70 -6.54 17.56
C GLU A 61 -19.58 -6.61 18.61
N ASP A 62 -18.48 -7.32 18.31
CA ASP A 62 -17.31 -7.52 19.17
C ASP A 62 -16.10 -6.78 18.55
N LEU A 63 -16.02 -5.47 18.83
CA LEU A 63 -15.01 -4.59 18.24
C LEU A 63 -13.62 -4.86 18.84
N LEU A 64 -12.59 -4.96 17.97
CA LEU A 64 -11.22 -5.25 18.40
C LEU A 64 -10.58 -4.07 19.15
N VAL A 65 -10.94 -2.84 18.78
CA VAL A 65 -10.51 -1.61 19.45
C VAL A 65 -11.77 -0.84 19.85
N PRO A 66 -11.84 -0.24 21.08
CA PRO A 66 -13.08 0.37 21.57
C PRO A 66 -13.54 1.57 20.75
N TYR A 67 -14.83 1.63 20.43
CA TYR A 67 -15.44 2.72 19.68
C TYR A 67 -15.27 4.08 20.35
N GLU A 68 -15.41 4.13 21.68
CA GLU A 68 -15.40 5.38 22.46
C GLU A 68 -14.04 6.05 22.48
N SER A 69 -12.95 5.28 22.31
CA SER A 69 -11.58 5.75 22.49
C SER A 69 -10.75 5.78 21.21
N ASP A 70 -11.35 5.45 20.04
CA ASP A 70 -10.59 5.33 18.79
C ASP A 70 -11.38 5.88 17.59
N GLU A 71 -10.90 6.96 16.99
CA GLU A 71 -11.56 7.59 15.84
C GLU A 71 -11.58 6.70 14.59
N VAL A 72 -10.58 5.78 14.45
CA VAL A 72 -10.55 4.83 13.33
C VAL A 72 -11.66 3.80 13.48
N THR A 73 -11.91 3.31 14.71
CA THR A 73 -13.05 2.43 14.98
C THR A 73 -14.38 3.13 14.70
N ARG A 74 -14.52 4.40 15.14
CA ARG A 74 -15.72 5.20 14.80
C ARG A 74 -15.91 5.30 13.29
N LEU A 75 -14.85 5.63 12.56
CA LEU A 75 -14.89 5.69 11.09
C LEU A 75 -15.36 4.36 10.48
N ILE A 76 -14.80 3.22 10.90
CA ILE A 76 -15.14 1.89 10.38
C ILE A 76 -16.62 1.59 10.61
N VAL A 77 -17.11 1.80 11.83
CA VAL A 77 -18.50 1.48 12.22
C VAL A 77 -19.51 2.41 11.56
N ASP A 78 -19.23 3.70 11.55
CA ASP A 78 -20.17 4.74 11.09
C ASP A 78 -20.29 4.77 9.55
N THR A 79 -19.25 4.35 8.83
CA THR A 79 -19.25 4.30 7.35
C THR A 79 -19.60 2.92 6.79
N HIS A 80 -19.83 1.92 7.63
CA HIS A 80 -20.18 0.57 7.19
C HIS A 80 -21.49 0.52 6.42
N ASP A 81 -21.46 -0.01 5.19
CA ASP A 81 -22.66 -0.17 4.36
C ASP A 81 -23.47 -1.41 4.76
N ARG A 82 -24.47 -1.19 5.63
CA ARG A 82 -25.36 -2.25 6.11
C ARG A 82 -26.22 -2.85 5.00
N GLN A 83 -26.54 -2.10 3.95
CA GLN A 83 -27.34 -2.62 2.85
C GLN A 83 -26.52 -3.60 2.00
N ALA A 84 -25.31 -3.21 1.60
CA ALA A 84 -24.40 -4.09 0.90
C ALA A 84 -24.03 -5.31 1.76
N PHE A 85 -23.93 -5.16 3.10
CA PHE A 85 -23.63 -6.26 4.02
C PHE A 85 -24.68 -7.38 4.00
N THR A 86 -25.93 -7.12 3.65
CA THR A 86 -26.97 -8.15 3.58
C THR A 86 -26.61 -9.30 2.63
N GLU A 87 -25.79 -9.04 1.60
CA GLU A 87 -25.35 -10.05 0.63
C GLU A 87 -24.43 -11.10 1.27
N ILE A 88 -23.63 -10.73 2.26
CA ILE A 88 -22.60 -11.57 2.88
C ILE A 88 -22.83 -11.81 4.39
N SER A 89 -23.84 -11.19 5.02
CA SER A 89 -24.10 -11.23 6.46
C SER A 89 -24.31 -12.62 7.04
N HIS A 90 -24.76 -13.56 6.22
CA HIS A 90 -25.02 -14.95 6.60
C HIS A 90 -23.76 -15.82 6.57
N LEU A 91 -22.62 -15.30 6.12
CA LEU A 91 -21.38 -16.03 5.97
C LEU A 91 -20.55 -16.00 7.26
N THR A 92 -19.76 -17.06 7.47
CA THR A 92 -18.60 -17.06 8.35
C THR A 92 -17.37 -16.55 7.62
N VAL A 93 -16.27 -16.33 8.33
CA VAL A 93 -14.97 -15.98 7.70
C VAL A 93 -14.56 -17.02 6.66
N GLY A 94 -14.72 -18.32 6.96
CA GLY A 94 -14.47 -19.42 6.03
C GLY A 94 -15.43 -19.40 4.83
N GLY A 95 -16.72 -19.18 5.10
CA GLY A 95 -17.72 -19.04 4.04
C GLY A 95 -17.45 -17.85 3.13
N PHE A 96 -16.95 -16.73 3.68
CA PHE A 96 -16.58 -15.55 2.90
C PHE A 96 -15.32 -15.80 2.05
N ARG A 97 -14.30 -16.45 2.61
CA ARG A 97 -13.15 -16.91 1.81
C ARG A 97 -13.61 -17.74 0.61
N ASP A 98 -14.49 -18.73 0.82
CA ASP A 98 -14.96 -19.62 -0.24
C ASP A 98 -15.78 -18.86 -1.28
N TRP A 99 -16.64 -17.92 -0.84
CA TRP A 99 -17.38 -17.02 -1.71
C TRP A 99 -16.46 -16.16 -2.59
N LEU A 100 -15.37 -15.60 -2.02
CA LEU A 100 -14.39 -14.82 -2.76
C LEU A 100 -13.66 -15.66 -3.81
N LEU A 101 -13.23 -16.88 -3.44
CA LEU A 101 -12.54 -17.80 -4.35
C LEU A 101 -13.46 -18.23 -5.51
N GLU A 102 -14.71 -18.59 -5.22
CA GLU A 102 -15.70 -18.93 -6.26
C GLU A 102 -15.99 -17.72 -7.16
N THR A 103 -16.22 -16.55 -6.56
CA THR A 103 -16.51 -15.32 -7.30
C THR A 103 -15.35 -14.93 -8.20
N SER A 104 -14.09 -15.08 -7.76
CA SER A 104 -12.90 -14.70 -8.53
C SER A 104 -12.76 -15.44 -9.87
N THR A 105 -13.40 -16.60 -10.03
CA THR A 105 -13.40 -17.38 -11.29
C THR A 105 -14.47 -16.94 -12.29
N ARG A 106 -15.35 -16.01 -11.92
CA ARG A 106 -16.49 -15.58 -12.73
C ARG A 106 -16.13 -14.42 -13.65
N PRO A 107 -16.77 -14.30 -14.82
CA PRO A 107 -16.57 -13.15 -15.70
C PRO A 107 -16.97 -11.80 -15.06
N ASP A 108 -17.94 -11.81 -14.13
CA ASP A 108 -18.47 -10.65 -13.42
C ASP A 108 -17.80 -10.42 -12.03
N ALA A 109 -16.66 -11.07 -11.79
CA ALA A 109 -15.96 -11.04 -10.49
C ALA A 109 -15.72 -9.63 -9.96
N ALA A 110 -15.14 -8.76 -10.79
CA ALA A 110 -14.78 -7.40 -10.39
C ALA A 110 -16.00 -6.59 -9.94
N GLU A 111 -17.13 -6.68 -10.65
CA GLU A 111 -18.36 -5.97 -10.31
C GLU A 111 -18.99 -6.51 -9.02
N ARG A 112 -18.99 -7.85 -8.84
CA ARG A 112 -19.54 -8.47 -7.64
C ARG A 112 -18.75 -8.12 -6.40
N ILE A 113 -17.42 -8.17 -6.47
CA ILE A 113 -16.56 -7.84 -5.34
C ILE A 113 -16.66 -6.34 -5.04
N ALA A 114 -16.64 -5.46 -6.05
CA ALA A 114 -16.79 -4.02 -5.86
C ALA A 114 -18.12 -3.66 -5.14
N ARG A 115 -19.22 -4.38 -5.43
CA ARG A 115 -20.51 -4.13 -4.80
C ARG A 115 -20.50 -4.42 -3.29
N ILE A 116 -19.78 -5.44 -2.84
CA ILE A 116 -19.71 -5.79 -1.41
C ILE A 116 -18.55 -5.11 -0.67
N SER A 117 -17.61 -4.51 -1.38
CA SER A 117 -16.45 -3.84 -0.78
C SER A 117 -16.81 -2.82 0.32
N PRO A 118 -17.84 -1.95 0.17
CA PRO A 118 -18.25 -1.02 1.23
C PRO A 118 -18.81 -1.69 2.50
N ALA A 119 -19.19 -2.96 2.38
CA ALA A 119 -19.71 -3.76 3.49
C ALA A 119 -18.63 -4.54 4.24
N VAL A 120 -17.44 -4.67 3.66
CA VAL A 120 -16.31 -5.37 4.29
C VAL A 120 -15.58 -4.41 5.23
N THR A 121 -15.52 -4.76 6.52
CA THR A 121 -14.65 -4.02 7.43
C THR A 121 -13.20 -4.48 7.29
N PRO A 122 -12.22 -3.67 7.68
CA PRO A 122 -10.81 -4.06 7.70
C PRO A 122 -10.55 -5.35 8.47
N GLU A 123 -11.24 -5.53 9.59
CA GLU A 123 -11.10 -6.72 10.43
C GLU A 123 -11.65 -7.99 9.74
N MET A 124 -12.75 -7.86 8.97
CA MET A 124 -13.27 -8.96 8.14
C MET A 124 -12.26 -9.34 7.04
N ALA A 125 -11.66 -8.34 6.38
CA ALA A 125 -10.62 -8.56 5.37
C ALA A 125 -9.40 -9.24 5.97
N ALA A 126 -8.91 -8.75 7.11
CA ALA A 126 -7.80 -9.31 7.87
C ALA A 126 -8.08 -10.76 8.29
N ALA A 127 -9.24 -11.03 8.90
CA ALA A 127 -9.64 -12.38 9.32
C ALA A 127 -9.64 -13.36 8.15
N THR A 128 -10.15 -12.92 6.99
CA THR A 128 -10.23 -13.74 5.79
C THR A 128 -8.83 -14.04 5.23
N SER A 129 -7.94 -13.03 5.17
CA SER A 129 -6.57 -13.21 4.68
C SER A 129 -5.78 -14.22 5.51
N LYS A 130 -5.97 -14.24 6.86
CA LYS A 130 -5.27 -15.15 7.79
C LYS A 130 -5.50 -16.63 7.48
N ILE A 131 -6.67 -16.98 6.94
CA ILE A 131 -7.05 -18.35 6.58
C ILE A 131 -6.88 -18.70 5.11
N MET A 132 -6.30 -17.77 4.30
CA MET A 132 -6.00 -17.94 2.88
C MET A 132 -4.52 -18.28 2.69
N ARG A 133 -4.21 -19.09 1.67
CA ARG A 133 -2.84 -19.32 1.21
C ARG A 133 -2.41 -18.18 0.29
N ASN A 134 -1.11 -18.05 0.03
CA ASN A 134 -0.59 -17.02 -0.89
C ASN A 134 -1.27 -17.07 -2.26
N GLN A 135 -1.45 -18.26 -2.83
CA GLN A 135 -2.14 -18.40 -4.12
C GLN A 135 -3.61 -17.99 -4.08
N ASP A 136 -4.29 -18.17 -2.94
CA ASP A 136 -5.69 -17.76 -2.78
C ASP A 136 -5.78 -16.21 -2.74
N LEU A 137 -4.86 -15.54 -2.02
CA LEU A 137 -4.72 -14.08 -1.99
C LEU A 137 -4.48 -13.52 -3.39
N ILE A 138 -3.54 -14.12 -4.14
CA ILE A 138 -3.20 -13.72 -5.51
C ILE A 138 -4.40 -13.85 -6.45
N LEU A 139 -5.10 -15.00 -6.44
CA LEU A 139 -6.24 -15.27 -7.31
C LEU A 139 -7.37 -14.27 -7.09
N VAL A 140 -7.72 -14.00 -5.83
CA VAL A 140 -8.79 -13.05 -5.51
C VAL A 140 -8.35 -11.63 -5.83
N ALA A 141 -7.14 -11.21 -5.43
CA ALA A 141 -6.63 -9.88 -5.72
C ALA A 141 -6.56 -9.58 -7.22
N ALA A 142 -6.17 -10.56 -8.06
CA ALA A 142 -6.14 -10.42 -9.51
C ALA A 142 -7.54 -10.19 -10.13
N ALA A 143 -8.61 -10.68 -9.49
CA ALA A 143 -9.98 -10.48 -9.93
C ALA A 143 -10.57 -9.12 -9.53
N ILE A 144 -9.99 -8.46 -8.51
CA ILE A 144 -10.44 -7.15 -8.02
C ILE A 144 -9.86 -6.05 -8.90
N ARG A 145 -10.69 -5.08 -9.29
CA ARG A 145 -10.29 -3.92 -10.08
C ARG A 145 -10.57 -2.65 -9.29
N VAL A 146 -9.51 -1.87 -9.06
CA VAL A 146 -9.59 -0.54 -8.47
C VAL A 146 -8.78 0.40 -9.33
N THR A 147 -9.37 1.50 -9.75
CA THR A 147 -8.71 2.52 -10.56
C THR A 147 -8.79 3.87 -9.86
N SER A 148 -7.73 4.63 -9.95
CA SER A 148 -7.65 6.02 -9.51
C SER A 148 -6.97 6.86 -10.59
N ALA A 149 -7.14 8.17 -10.59
CA ALA A 149 -6.58 9.01 -11.62
C ALA A 149 -6.26 10.43 -11.12
N PHE A 150 -5.17 10.99 -11.65
CA PHE A 150 -4.82 12.39 -11.52
C PHE A 150 -4.31 12.93 -12.87
N ARG A 151 -3.03 12.72 -13.24
CA ARG A 151 -2.53 12.93 -14.62
C ARG A 151 -2.31 11.64 -15.38
N THR A 152 -2.24 10.54 -14.65
CA THR A 152 -2.22 9.18 -15.17
C THR A 152 -3.32 8.37 -14.53
N THR A 153 -3.75 7.32 -15.23
CA THR A 153 -4.74 6.37 -14.72
C THR A 153 -4.04 5.14 -14.16
N ILE A 154 -4.23 4.87 -12.88
CA ILE A 154 -3.56 3.82 -12.12
C ILE A 154 -4.52 2.64 -11.86
N GLY A 155 -4.00 1.39 -11.84
CA GLY A 155 -4.78 0.20 -11.48
C GLY A 155 -5.59 -0.43 -12.63
N LEU A 156 -5.36 -0.02 -13.87
CA LEU A 156 -5.99 -0.64 -15.03
C LEU A 156 -5.50 -2.07 -15.27
N PRO A 157 -6.35 -3.00 -15.72
CA PRO A 157 -5.95 -4.37 -16.02
C PRO A 157 -4.81 -4.44 -17.04
N GLY A 158 -3.86 -5.37 -16.82
CA GLY A 158 -2.70 -5.55 -17.68
C GLY A 158 -1.67 -4.43 -17.60
N ARG A 159 -1.75 -3.60 -16.56
CA ARG A 159 -0.82 -2.50 -16.31
C ARG A 159 -0.26 -2.55 -14.90
N ILE A 160 0.97 -2.10 -14.74
CA ILE A 160 1.60 -1.84 -13.45
C ILE A 160 2.39 -0.53 -13.57
N ALA A 161 2.03 0.43 -12.74
CA ALA A 161 2.73 1.71 -12.70
C ALA A 161 3.94 1.64 -11.75
N THR A 162 4.78 2.67 -11.78
CA THR A 162 5.95 2.78 -10.90
C THR A 162 6.00 4.13 -10.22
N ARG A 163 6.22 4.14 -8.92
CA ARG A 163 6.77 5.31 -8.25
C ARG A 163 8.27 5.34 -8.51
N LEU A 164 8.74 6.36 -9.19
CA LEU A 164 10.15 6.68 -9.33
C LEU A 164 10.60 7.44 -8.09
N GLN A 165 11.53 6.88 -7.32
CA GLN A 165 12.04 7.47 -6.07
C GLN A 165 13.50 7.91 -6.23
N PRO A 166 13.75 9.17 -6.65
CA PRO A 166 15.10 9.66 -6.94
C PRO A 166 15.72 10.34 -5.71
N ASN A 167 15.65 9.71 -4.55
CA ASN A 167 16.13 10.28 -3.30
C ASN A 167 17.62 10.63 -3.36
N HIS A 168 18.00 11.71 -2.68
CA HIS A 168 19.40 12.13 -2.57
C HIS A 168 19.74 12.54 -1.12
N PRO A 169 20.88 12.10 -0.54
CA PRO A 169 21.18 12.30 0.87
C PRO A 169 21.29 13.76 1.34
N THR A 170 21.43 14.68 0.41
CA THR A 170 21.56 16.13 0.67
C THR A 170 20.58 16.96 -0.14
N ASP A 171 19.56 16.36 -0.74
CA ASP A 171 18.58 17.02 -1.62
C ASP A 171 19.23 17.79 -2.79
N ASP A 172 20.41 17.35 -3.30
CA ASP A 172 21.07 18.01 -4.44
C ASP A 172 20.19 17.85 -5.69
N PRO A 173 19.67 18.96 -6.25
CA PRO A 173 18.78 18.91 -7.42
C PRO A 173 19.39 18.23 -8.64
N ARG A 174 20.73 18.27 -8.81
CA ARG A 174 21.40 17.62 -9.94
C ARG A 174 21.46 16.10 -9.76
N GLY A 175 21.69 15.63 -8.54
CA GLY A 175 21.64 14.20 -8.21
C GLY A 175 20.24 13.64 -8.42
N ILE A 176 19.22 14.35 -7.90
CA ILE A 176 17.81 14.00 -8.09
C ILE A 176 17.42 14.00 -9.57
N ALA A 177 17.84 15.01 -10.33
CA ALA A 177 17.55 15.08 -11.77
C ALA A 177 18.21 13.95 -12.57
N ALA A 178 19.44 13.58 -12.22
CA ALA A 178 20.14 12.44 -12.85
C ALA A 178 19.44 11.10 -12.56
N ALA A 179 19.05 10.86 -11.31
CA ALA A 179 18.29 9.66 -10.93
C ALA A 179 16.89 9.64 -11.59
N THR A 180 16.25 10.81 -11.72
CA THR A 180 14.98 10.95 -12.42
C THR A 180 15.13 10.59 -13.90
N LEU A 181 16.19 11.06 -14.57
CA LEU A 181 16.47 10.70 -15.96
C LEU A 181 16.65 9.19 -16.12
N ASP A 182 17.44 8.57 -15.25
CA ASP A 182 17.70 7.12 -15.30
C ASP A 182 16.39 6.33 -15.22
N GLY A 183 15.53 6.65 -14.26
CA GLY A 183 14.23 6.00 -14.14
C GLY A 183 13.28 6.26 -15.32
N LEU A 184 13.22 7.49 -15.84
CA LEU A 184 12.40 7.83 -17.01
C LEU A 184 12.83 7.04 -18.26
N LEU A 185 14.15 6.84 -18.47
CA LEU A 185 14.69 6.06 -19.58
C LEU A 185 14.30 4.57 -19.51
N MET A 186 13.95 4.09 -18.31
CA MET A 186 13.45 2.72 -18.07
C MET A 186 11.90 2.66 -17.96
N GLY A 187 11.22 3.77 -18.29
CA GLY A 187 9.76 3.83 -18.27
C GLY A 187 9.16 3.88 -16.87
N CYS A 188 9.92 4.31 -15.85
CA CYS A 188 9.44 4.52 -14.49
C CYS A 188 8.92 5.96 -14.29
N GLY A 189 8.00 6.17 -13.32
CA GLY A 189 7.49 7.48 -12.94
C GLY A 189 6.03 7.72 -13.29
N ASP A 190 5.36 6.75 -13.85
CA ASP A 190 3.96 6.84 -14.25
C ASP A 190 2.97 6.83 -13.08
N ALA A 191 3.32 6.23 -11.93
CA ALA A 191 2.51 6.40 -10.72
C ALA A 191 2.78 7.76 -10.07
N VAL A 192 4.04 8.10 -9.85
CA VAL A 192 4.49 9.37 -9.28
C VAL A 192 6.00 9.46 -9.36
N ILE A 193 6.56 10.68 -9.49
CA ILE A 193 7.94 10.95 -9.08
C ILE A 193 7.88 11.49 -7.66
N GLY A 194 8.33 10.66 -6.71
CA GLY A 194 8.19 10.90 -5.27
C GLY A 194 9.54 11.01 -4.59
N ILE A 195 9.80 12.13 -3.91
CA ILE A 195 11.05 12.41 -3.19
C ILE A 195 10.79 12.36 -1.70
N ASN A 196 11.53 11.51 -0.97
CA ASN A 196 11.67 11.63 0.48
C ASN A 196 12.77 12.68 0.74
N PRO A 197 12.43 13.88 1.26
CA PRO A 197 13.41 14.92 1.47
C PRO A 197 14.35 14.55 2.63
N ALA A 198 15.63 14.88 2.50
CA ALA A 198 16.62 14.65 3.56
C ALA A 198 16.41 15.56 4.79
N SER A 199 15.57 16.59 4.66
CA SER A 199 15.19 17.50 5.74
C SER A 199 13.73 17.90 5.68
N ASP A 200 13.08 18.12 6.85
CA ASP A 200 11.71 18.62 6.96
C ASP A 200 11.59 20.14 6.71
N SER A 201 12.53 20.73 6.00
CA SER A 201 12.52 22.16 5.69
C SER A 201 11.40 22.52 4.70
N PRO A 202 10.42 23.37 5.05
CA PRO A 202 9.40 23.80 4.10
C PRO A 202 9.98 24.46 2.85
N ARG A 203 11.13 25.15 2.97
CA ARG A 203 11.83 25.74 1.85
C ARG A 203 12.38 24.67 0.89
N THR A 204 13.07 23.68 1.42
CA THR A 204 13.60 22.57 0.62
C THR A 204 12.47 21.84 -0.10
N THR A 205 11.38 21.56 0.62
CA THR A 205 10.18 20.95 0.04
C THR A 205 9.63 21.78 -1.12
N ALA A 206 9.50 23.10 -0.94
CA ALA A 206 9.03 23.99 -2.00
C ALA A 206 9.98 24.01 -3.21
N ASP A 207 11.29 24.10 -2.98
CA ASP A 207 12.30 24.11 -4.05
C ASP A 207 12.26 22.82 -4.88
N LEU A 208 12.10 21.65 -4.22
CA LEU A 208 11.96 20.35 -4.89
C LEU A 208 10.65 20.24 -5.68
N LEU A 209 9.51 20.71 -5.13
CA LEU A 209 8.24 20.75 -5.85
C LEU A 209 8.30 21.63 -7.09
N HIS A 210 8.90 22.80 -7.01
CA HIS A 210 9.13 23.67 -8.16
C HIS A 210 10.01 23.01 -9.22
N MET A 211 11.11 22.37 -8.80
CA MET A 211 11.99 21.63 -9.71
C MET A 211 11.23 20.53 -10.46
N LEU A 212 10.44 19.71 -9.75
CA LEU A 212 9.66 18.63 -10.38
C LEU A 212 8.59 19.18 -11.34
N ASP A 213 7.91 20.28 -10.97
CA ASP A 213 6.92 20.91 -11.86
C ASP A 213 7.57 21.50 -13.11
N ASP A 214 8.78 22.10 -12.99
CA ASP A 214 9.55 22.60 -14.13
C ASP A 214 9.99 21.46 -15.06
N ILE A 215 10.49 20.35 -14.52
CA ILE A 215 10.83 19.14 -15.29
C ILE A 215 9.60 18.64 -16.04
N ARG A 216 8.49 18.45 -15.31
CA ARG A 216 7.23 17.97 -15.89
C ARG A 216 6.78 18.85 -17.07
N ARG A 217 6.77 20.17 -16.90
CA ARG A 217 6.35 21.11 -17.94
C ARG A 217 7.28 21.13 -19.14
N ARG A 218 8.59 21.14 -18.88
CA ARG A 218 9.60 21.22 -19.94
C ARG A 218 9.56 20.03 -20.88
N TYR A 219 9.40 18.82 -20.32
CA TYR A 219 9.41 17.57 -21.08
C TYR A 219 8.01 17.02 -21.35
N GLU A 220 6.97 17.77 -20.98
CA GLU A 220 5.55 17.40 -21.15
C GLU A 220 5.23 16.00 -20.57
N ILE A 221 5.82 15.66 -19.42
CA ILE A 221 5.65 14.36 -18.80
C ILE A 221 4.25 14.28 -18.17
N PRO A 222 3.40 13.31 -18.54
CA PRO A 222 2.10 13.12 -17.92
C PRO A 222 2.27 12.33 -16.59
N MET A 223 2.90 12.97 -15.62
CA MET A 223 3.15 12.42 -14.31
C MET A 223 2.70 13.41 -13.23
N GLN A 224 2.48 12.92 -12.03
CA GLN A 224 2.34 13.72 -10.82
C GLN A 224 3.60 13.67 -9.99
N SER A 225 3.85 14.75 -9.27
CA SER A 225 4.97 14.86 -8.34
C SER A 225 4.51 14.83 -6.89
N CYS A 226 5.39 14.35 -6.01
CA CYS A 226 5.20 14.40 -4.57
C CYS A 226 6.53 14.61 -3.86
N VAL A 227 6.59 15.51 -2.88
CA VAL A 227 7.65 15.53 -1.88
C VAL A 227 7.02 15.06 -0.58
N LEU A 228 7.57 13.98 0.00
CA LEU A 228 6.97 13.26 1.12
C LEU A 228 7.27 13.99 2.45
N SER A 229 6.79 15.22 2.56
CA SER A 229 6.80 16.00 3.79
C SER A 229 5.50 15.79 4.57
N HIS A 230 5.51 16.17 5.84
CA HIS A 230 4.31 16.09 6.70
C HIS A 230 3.14 16.85 6.07
N VAL A 231 1.93 16.32 6.21
CA VAL A 231 0.72 16.87 5.60
C VAL A 231 0.48 18.36 5.92
N THR A 232 0.76 18.80 7.14
CA THR A 232 0.60 20.21 7.54
C THR A 232 1.56 21.13 6.80
N THR A 233 2.82 20.72 6.59
CA THR A 233 3.78 21.43 5.76
C THR A 233 3.27 21.57 4.34
N THR A 234 2.73 20.49 3.77
CA THR A 234 2.17 20.50 2.42
C THR A 234 0.99 21.47 2.29
N VAL A 235 0.07 21.50 3.27
CA VAL A 235 -1.07 22.44 3.29
C VAL A 235 -0.60 23.90 3.35
N ASP A 236 0.39 24.19 4.20
CA ASP A 236 0.99 25.52 4.30
C ASP A 236 1.62 25.96 2.96
N LEU A 237 2.29 25.05 2.25
CA LEU A 237 2.89 25.32 0.93
C LEU A 237 1.82 25.52 -0.15
N ILE A 238 0.71 24.80 -0.09
CA ILE A 238 -0.47 25.05 -0.95
C ILE A 238 -0.97 26.48 -0.75
N GLY A 239 -1.10 26.92 0.50
CA GLY A 239 -1.50 28.29 0.84
C GLY A 239 -0.55 29.38 0.32
N GLN A 240 0.72 29.02 0.08
CA GLN A 240 1.74 29.91 -0.51
C GLN A 240 1.81 29.85 -2.03
N GLY A 241 0.98 29.02 -2.68
CA GLY A 241 0.93 28.88 -4.14
C GLY A 241 2.03 27.97 -4.71
N VAL A 242 2.66 27.11 -3.91
CA VAL A 242 3.61 26.10 -4.37
C VAL A 242 2.88 25.05 -5.22
N PRO A 243 3.47 24.55 -6.32
CA PRO A 243 2.80 23.63 -7.24
C PRO A 243 2.74 22.20 -6.71
N VAL A 244 1.92 21.95 -5.69
CA VAL A 244 1.67 20.62 -5.13
C VAL A 244 0.74 19.83 -6.06
N ASP A 245 1.13 18.61 -6.42
CA ASP A 245 0.26 17.66 -7.13
C ASP A 245 -0.39 16.68 -6.17
N LEU A 246 0.40 15.96 -5.40
CA LEU A 246 -0.10 15.00 -4.42
C LEU A 246 0.23 15.45 -2.99
N VAL A 247 -0.70 15.17 -2.10
CA VAL A 247 -0.55 15.36 -0.65
C VAL A 247 -0.22 14.02 -0.02
N PHE A 248 0.95 13.95 0.60
CA PHE A 248 1.45 12.74 1.26
C PHE A 248 1.14 12.72 2.74
N GLN A 249 0.87 11.52 3.27
CA GLN A 249 0.93 11.24 4.70
C GLN A 249 1.04 9.73 4.99
N SER A 250 1.84 9.36 5.98
CA SER A 250 1.80 8.04 6.62
C SER A 250 0.61 7.95 7.55
N ILE A 251 -0.13 6.85 7.48
CA ILE A 251 -1.33 6.60 8.27
C ILE A 251 -1.25 5.25 8.99
N ALA A 252 -2.06 5.08 10.03
CA ALA A 252 -2.11 3.87 10.84
C ALA A 252 -3.55 3.47 11.20
N GLY A 253 -3.71 2.26 11.73
CA GLY A 253 -4.98 1.63 12.04
C GLY A 253 -5.60 2.02 13.38
N THR A 254 -5.04 2.97 14.13
CA THR A 254 -5.60 3.47 15.40
C THR A 254 -5.40 4.97 15.54
N GLU A 255 -6.29 5.63 16.30
CA GLU A 255 -6.16 7.04 16.67
C GLU A 255 -4.82 7.34 17.34
N GLY A 256 -4.39 6.48 18.27
CA GLY A 256 -3.13 6.68 18.99
C GLY A 256 -1.91 6.64 18.08
N ALA A 257 -1.86 5.73 17.11
CA ALA A 257 -0.77 5.66 16.15
C ALA A 257 -0.79 6.84 15.16
N ASN A 258 -1.97 7.27 14.69
CA ASN A 258 -2.09 8.46 13.85
C ASN A 258 -1.67 9.73 14.62
N ALA A 259 -2.04 9.86 15.89
CA ALA A 259 -1.60 10.95 16.74
C ALA A 259 -0.06 10.97 16.95
N ALA A 260 0.58 9.80 17.00
CA ALA A 260 2.05 9.71 17.04
C ALA A 260 2.71 10.20 15.73
N PHE A 261 2.01 10.12 14.60
CA PHE A 261 2.43 10.75 13.34
C PHE A 261 2.03 12.23 13.24
N GLY A 262 1.38 12.78 14.25
CA GLY A 262 0.94 14.17 14.27
C GLY A 262 -0.33 14.44 13.44
N VAL A 263 -1.14 13.44 13.15
CA VAL A 263 -2.33 13.57 12.31
C VAL A 263 -3.60 13.04 12.99
N THR A 264 -4.74 13.59 12.56
CA THR A 264 -6.11 13.15 12.86
C THR A 264 -6.87 13.00 11.54
N LEU A 265 -8.01 12.35 11.56
CA LEU A 265 -8.88 12.23 10.38
C LEU A 265 -9.27 13.62 9.83
N SER A 266 -9.52 14.60 10.71
CA SER A 266 -9.85 15.98 10.32
C SER A 266 -8.71 16.65 9.54
N ILE A 267 -7.47 16.55 10.04
CA ILE A 267 -6.29 17.11 9.36
C ILE A 267 -6.11 16.47 7.97
N LEU A 268 -6.29 15.16 7.87
CA LEU A 268 -6.18 14.45 6.59
C LEU A 268 -7.27 14.88 5.61
N GLN A 269 -8.48 15.12 6.08
CA GLN A 269 -9.61 15.57 5.26
C GLN A 269 -9.39 17.00 4.76
N GLU A 270 -8.97 17.93 5.62
CA GLU A 270 -8.59 19.30 5.24
C GLU A 270 -7.49 19.30 4.17
N ALA A 271 -6.50 18.44 4.32
CA ALA A 271 -5.40 18.32 3.37
C ALA A 271 -5.86 17.78 2.01
N ASN A 272 -6.77 16.79 1.99
CA ASN A 272 -7.38 16.28 0.78
C ASN A 272 -8.17 17.39 0.06
N GLU A 273 -8.98 18.15 0.78
CA GLU A 273 -9.72 19.28 0.23
C GLU A 273 -8.79 20.38 -0.32
N ALA A 274 -7.72 20.71 0.41
CA ALA A 274 -6.73 21.68 -0.04
C ALA A 274 -6.03 21.22 -1.33
N GLY A 275 -5.61 19.96 -1.42
CA GLY A 275 -5.01 19.40 -2.64
C GLY A 275 -5.97 19.43 -3.83
N ARG A 276 -7.21 18.98 -3.64
CA ARG A 276 -8.26 19.00 -4.68
C ARG A 276 -8.58 20.42 -5.18
N SER A 277 -8.52 21.40 -4.28
CA SER A 277 -8.81 22.81 -4.64
C SER A 277 -7.87 23.38 -5.70
N LEU A 278 -6.65 22.83 -5.83
CA LEU A 278 -5.68 23.26 -6.84
C LEU A 278 -6.04 22.86 -8.27
N GLN A 279 -6.91 21.88 -8.46
CA GLN A 279 -7.39 21.39 -9.77
C GLN A 279 -6.25 21.10 -10.77
N ARG A 280 -5.17 20.47 -10.30
CA ARG A 280 -3.98 20.21 -11.11
C ARG A 280 -4.01 18.90 -11.88
N GLY A 281 -4.98 18.03 -11.62
CA GLY A 281 -5.24 16.80 -12.37
C GLY A 281 -5.70 17.09 -13.80
N THR A 282 -5.39 16.20 -14.73
CA THR A 282 -5.80 16.28 -16.15
C THR A 282 -6.71 15.15 -16.58
N VAL A 283 -6.73 14.05 -15.81
CA VAL A 283 -7.55 12.85 -16.04
C VAL A 283 -8.52 12.62 -14.90
N GLY A 284 -8.11 12.89 -13.67
CA GLY A 284 -8.91 12.76 -12.47
C GLY A 284 -8.50 13.76 -11.40
N ASP A 285 -9.03 13.60 -10.19
CA ASP A 285 -8.87 14.52 -9.06
C ASP A 285 -8.46 13.84 -7.74
N ASN A 286 -8.00 12.58 -7.80
CA ASN A 286 -7.45 11.88 -6.64
C ASN A 286 -6.08 12.49 -6.28
N VAL A 287 -5.94 13.10 -5.09
CA VAL A 287 -4.74 13.87 -4.71
C VAL A 287 -3.96 13.27 -3.55
N MET A 288 -4.54 12.31 -2.81
CA MET A 288 -3.85 11.75 -1.66
C MET A 288 -2.89 10.63 -2.07
N TYR A 289 -1.70 10.66 -1.50
CA TYR A 289 -0.75 9.57 -1.50
C TYR A 289 -0.50 9.12 -0.06
N LEU A 290 -0.95 7.94 0.29
CA LEU A 290 -0.91 7.43 1.65
C LEU A 290 0.04 6.25 1.75
N GLU A 291 0.85 6.25 2.80
CA GLU A 291 1.73 5.12 3.14
C GLU A 291 1.32 4.46 4.44
N THR A 292 1.47 3.15 4.46
CA THR A 292 1.21 2.26 5.59
C THR A 292 2.36 1.27 5.74
N GLY A 293 2.30 0.40 6.73
CA GLY A 293 3.26 -0.69 6.91
C GLY A 293 3.02 -1.44 8.22
N GLN A 294 3.10 -2.76 8.18
CA GLN A 294 2.83 -3.61 9.35
C GLN A 294 3.73 -3.28 10.55
N GLY A 295 4.97 -2.83 10.32
CA GLY A 295 5.86 -2.41 11.39
C GLY A 295 5.39 -1.16 12.13
N SER A 296 4.83 -0.19 11.42
CA SER A 296 4.28 1.04 12.01
C SER A 296 3.10 0.76 12.94
N ALA A 297 2.35 -0.28 12.68
CA ALA A 297 1.15 -0.64 13.41
C ALA A 297 1.38 -0.93 14.90
N LEU A 298 2.56 -1.45 15.28
CA LEU A 298 2.91 -1.78 16.66
C LEU A 298 3.64 -0.64 17.39
N SER A 299 3.91 0.48 16.74
CA SER A 299 4.61 1.60 17.35
C SER A 299 3.72 2.36 18.34
N ALA A 300 4.36 3.15 19.21
CA ALA A 300 3.71 4.07 20.15
C ALA A 300 2.73 3.44 21.16
N GLY A 301 2.75 2.12 21.38
CA GLY A 301 1.83 1.44 22.30
C GLY A 301 0.35 1.59 21.94
N ALA A 302 0.05 1.89 20.68
CA ALA A 302 -1.27 2.26 20.18
C ALA A 302 -2.15 1.08 19.73
N HIS A 303 -1.73 -0.13 20.03
CA HIS A 303 -2.29 -1.38 19.49
C HIS A 303 -3.07 -2.21 20.53
N LEU A 304 -3.57 -1.59 21.58
CA LEU A 304 -4.34 -2.33 22.61
C LEU A 304 -5.79 -2.52 22.17
N GLY A 305 -6.24 -3.78 22.16
CA GLY A 305 -7.62 -4.16 21.92
C GLY A 305 -8.56 -3.84 23.08
N THR A 306 -9.83 -4.23 22.96
CA THR A 306 -10.87 -4.03 23.99
C THR A 306 -10.60 -4.74 25.30
N ASP A 307 -9.85 -5.84 25.27
CA ASP A 307 -9.47 -6.64 26.44
C ASP A 307 -8.09 -6.24 27.02
N GLY A 308 -7.47 -5.17 26.51
CA GLY A 308 -6.14 -4.71 26.91
C GLY A 308 -5.00 -5.57 26.35
N LYS A 309 -5.28 -6.53 25.46
CA LYS A 309 -4.29 -7.33 24.76
C LYS A 309 -3.89 -6.66 23.45
N PRO A 310 -2.66 -6.92 22.96
CA PRO A 310 -2.23 -6.35 21.69
C PRO A 310 -3.02 -6.93 20.51
N VAL A 311 -3.46 -6.07 19.60
CA VAL A 311 -3.97 -6.43 18.28
C VAL A 311 -2.77 -6.77 17.38
N ASP A 312 -2.84 -7.83 16.60
CA ASP A 312 -1.75 -8.22 15.71
C ASP A 312 -1.49 -7.19 14.59
N GLN A 313 -0.23 -7.15 14.14
CA GLN A 313 0.21 -6.11 13.21
C GLN A 313 -0.51 -6.15 11.86
N GLN A 314 -0.88 -7.33 11.35
CA GLN A 314 -1.61 -7.44 10.08
C GLN A 314 -3.04 -6.89 10.19
N THR A 315 -3.73 -7.11 11.30
CA THR A 315 -5.05 -6.53 11.56
C THR A 315 -4.96 -5.01 11.69
N LEU A 316 -3.96 -4.48 12.39
CA LEU A 316 -3.74 -3.04 12.51
C LEU A 316 -3.43 -2.39 11.15
N GLU A 317 -2.63 -3.06 10.30
CA GLU A 317 -2.36 -2.61 8.94
C GLU A 317 -3.66 -2.53 8.12
N ALA A 318 -4.48 -3.58 8.14
CA ALA A 318 -5.76 -3.56 7.45
C ALA A 318 -6.68 -2.42 7.94
N ARG A 319 -6.64 -2.06 9.23
CA ARG A 319 -7.42 -0.96 9.79
C ARG A 319 -6.98 0.41 9.24
N ALA A 320 -5.69 0.60 8.91
CA ALA A 320 -5.22 1.82 8.25
C ALA A 320 -5.91 2.05 6.89
N TYR A 321 -6.32 0.96 6.22
CA TYR A 321 -7.04 1.06 4.95
C TYR A 321 -8.44 1.65 5.07
N ALA A 322 -9.06 1.64 6.25
CA ALA A 322 -10.30 2.41 6.46
C ALA A 322 -10.05 3.92 6.38
N VAL A 323 -8.94 4.38 6.96
CA VAL A 323 -8.52 5.79 6.87
C VAL A 323 -8.26 6.16 5.41
N ALA A 324 -7.50 5.30 4.69
CA ALA A 324 -7.23 5.52 3.27
C ALA A 324 -8.53 5.60 2.45
N ARG A 325 -9.47 4.68 2.66
CA ARG A 325 -10.74 4.63 1.92
C ARG A 325 -11.58 5.91 2.09
N ALA A 326 -11.54 6.53 3.26
CA ALA A 326 -12.27 7.76 3.53
C ALA A 326 -11.74 8.97 2.74
N LEU A 327 -10.53 8.90 2.20
CA LEU A 327 -9.84 9.99 1.51
C LEU A 327 -9.82 9.84 -0.01
N ASP A 328 -10.33 8.74 -0.57
CA ASP A 328 -10.35 8.46 -2.02
C ASP A 328 -8.98 8.74 -2.68
N PRO A 329 -7.91 8.02 -2.29
CA PRO A 329 -6.53 8.36 -2.68
C PRO A 329 -6.21 8.00 -4.13
N LEU A 330 -5.19 8.67 -4.69
CA LEU A 330 -4.55 8.23 -5.93
C LEU A 330 -3.73 6.96 -5.70
N LEU A 331 -2.97 6.92 -4.60
CA LEU A 331 -2.03 5.85 -4.29
C LEU A 331 -2.14 5.47 -2.81
N VAL A 332 -2.18 4.17 -2.54
CA VAL A 332 -1.95 3.61 -1.20
C VAL A 332 -0.79 2.64 -1.30
N ASN A 333 0.26 2.88 -0.54
CA ASN A 333 1.47 2.06 -0.53
C ASN A 333 1.65 1.39 0.83
N THR A 334 1.80 0.07 0.85
CA THR A 334 2.30 -0.63 2.02
C THR A 334 3.80 -0.86 1.91
N VAL A 335 4.54 -0.52 2.96
CA VAL A 335 6.01 -0.67 3.04
C VAL A 335 6.30 -1.91 3.86
N VAL A 336 6.80 -2.97 3.22
CA VAL A 336 6.80 -4.30 3.86
C VAL A 336 8.05 -4.61 4.67
N GLY A 337 9.21 -4.09 4.38
CA GLY A 337 10.46 -4.48 5.06
C GLY A 337 11.29 -3.33 5.62
N PHE A 338 10.84 -2.10 5.48
CA PHE A 338 11.61 -0.91 5.81
C PHE A 338 11.82 -0.70 7.32
N ILE A 339 10.83 -1.04 8.16
CA ILE A 339 10.87 -0.74 9.61
C ILE A 339 11.96 -1.58 10.30
N GLY A 340 12.20 -2.79 9.83
CA GLY A 340 13.30 -3.62 10.32
C GLY A 340 12.91 -5.06 10.66
N PRO A 341 13.91 -5.89 10.97
CA PRO A 341 13.72 -7.33 11.20
C PRO A 341 12.90 -7.64 12.45
N GLU A 342 12.79 -6.72 13.39
CA GLU A 342 11.95 -6.88 14.59
C GLU A 342 10.47 -7.04 14.27
N TYR A 343 10.01 -6.61 13.08
CA TYR A 343 8.62 -6.73 12.64
C TYR A 343 8.42 -7.82 11.60
N LEU A 344 9.30 -7.89 10.58
CA LEU A 344 9.32 -8.88 9.51
C LEU A 344 10.78 -9.36 9.32
N TYR A 345 11.12 -10.46 9.97
CA TYR A 345 12.51 -10.89 10.11
C TYR A 345 13.11 -11.49 8.84
N ASP A 346 12.33 -12.19 8.04
CA ASP A 346 12.81 -12.95 6.89
C ASP A 346 11.98 -12.71 5.63
N GLY A 347 12.54 -13.07 4.46
CA GLY A 347 11.89 -12.93 3.15
C GLY A 347 10.51 -13.59 3.08
N LYS A 348 10.29 -14.68 3.81
CA LYS A 348 9.01 -15.37 3.87
C LYS A 348 7.91 -14.54 4.54
N GLN A 349 8.26 -13.85 5.64
CA GLN A 349 7.36 -12.94 6.33
C GLN A 349 7.06 -11.72 5.45
N ILE A 350 8.09 -11.17 4.77
CA ILE A 350 7.96 -10.02 3.88
C ILE A 350 7.05 -10.35 2.70
N ILE A 351 7.28 -11.48 2.02
CA ILE A 351 6.43 -11.94 0.90
C ILE A 351 4.99 -12.12 1.37
N ARG A 352 4.78 -12.76 2.50
CA ARG A 352 3.44 -12.98 3.03
C ARG A 352 2.75 -11.68 3.40
N ALA A 353 3.44 -10.75 4.05
CA ALA A 353 2.91 -9.44 4.43
C ALA A 353 2.48 -8.64 3.19
N GLY A 354 3.34 -8.54 2.17
CA GLY A 354 3.02 -7.79 0.96
C GLY A 354 1.80 -8.34 0.22
N LEU A 355 1.63 -9.66 0.17
CA LEU A 355 0.45 -10.27 -0.45
C LEU A 355 -0.83 -10.07 0.38
N GLU A 356 -0.76 -10.14 1.70
CA GLU A 356 -1.91 -9.90 2.59
C GLU A 356 -2.37 -8.43 2.54
N ASP A 357 -1.43 -7.51 2.64
CA ASP A 357 -1.71 -6.08 2.62
C ASP A 357 -2.31 -5.67 1.28
N HIS A 358 -1.70 -6.12 0.17
CA HIS A 358 -2.23 -5.89 -1.16
C HIS A 358 -3.66 -6.45 -1.34
N PHE A 359 -3.91 -7.69 -0.88
CA PHE A 359 -5.24 -8.29 -0.92
C PHE A 359 -6.26 -7.50 -0.08
N CYS A 360 -5.92 -7.20 1.19
CA CYS A 360 -6.83 -6.50 2.10
C CYS A 360 -7.19 -5.11 1.55
N GLY A 361 -6.19 -4.34 1.09
CA GLY A 361 -6.43 -3.02 0.55
C GLY A 361 -7.28 -3.05 -0.72
N LYS A 362 -7.01 -3.97 -1.66
CA LYS A 362 -7.84 -4.13 -2.87
C LYS A 362 -9.27 -4.55 -2.53
N LEU A 363 -9.46 -5.47 -1.60
CA LEU A 363 -10.80 -5.89 -1.16
C LEU A 363 -11.58 -4.73 -0.54
N LEU A 364 -10.90 -3.79 0.10
CA LEU A 364 -11.46 -2.56 0.63
C LEU A 364 -11.61 -1.44 -0.41
N GLY A 365 -11.31 -1.69 -1.69
CA GLY A 365 -11.51 -0.74 -2.79
C GLY A 365 -10.37 0.27 -2.96
N LEU A 366 -9.13 -0.07 -2.58
CA LEU A 366 -7.99 0.83 -2.66
C LEU A 366 -7.03 0.52 -3.82
N PRO A 367 -6.43 1.55 -4.45
CA PRO A 367 -5.41 1.41 -5.50
C PRO A 367 -4.06 1.05 -4.88
N MET A 368 -3.89 -0.23 -4.50
CA MET A 368 -2.77 -0.72 -3.73
C MET A 368 -1.49 -0.86 -4.54
N GLY A 369 -0.45 -0.21 -4.05
CA GLY A 369 0.95 -0.49 -4.37
C GLY A 369 1.70 -1.09 -3.19
N VAL A 370 2.88 -1.60 -3.47
CA VAL A 370 3.76 -2.18 -2.44
C VAL A 370 5.19 -1.67 -2.66
N ASP A 371 5.80 -1.14 -1.60
CA ASP A 371 7.25 -0.98 -1.54
C ASP A 371 7.86 -2.34 -1.18
N VAL A 372 8.34 -3.01 -2.20
CA VAL A 372 8.98 -4.34 -2.11
C VAL A 372 10.39 -4.12 -1.61
N CYS A 373 10.58 -4.21 -0.30
CA CYS A 373 11.84 -3.77 0.31
C CYS A 373 12.23 -4.60 1.52
N TYR A 374 13.49 -4.48 1.92
CA TYR A 374 14.05 -5.03 3.14
C TYR A 374 15.22 -4.16 3.64
N THR A 375 15.61 -4.36 4.90
CA THR A 375 16.83 -3.78 5.45
C THR A 375 17.93 -4.85 5.54
N ASN A 376 19.18 -4.43 5.50
CA ASN A 376 20.35 -5.34 5.58
C ASN A 376 20.43 -6.17 6.87
N HIS A 377 19.56 -5.92 7.84
CA HIS A 377 19.49 -6.66 9.11
C HIS A 377 18.48 -7.82 9.07
N ALA A 378 17.61 -7.86 8.04
CA ALA A 378 16.67 -8.96 7.85
C ALA A 378 17.35 -10.16 7.16
N GLU A 379 16.85 -11.37 7.40
CA GLU A 379 17.20 -12.56 6.62
C GLU A 379 16.40 -12.58 5.30
N ALA A 380 16.71 -11.61 4.44
CA ALA A 380 16.09 -11.44 3.13
C ALA A 380 17.13 -10.93 2.14
N ASP A 381 16.89 -11.16 0.85
CA ASP A 381 17.75 -10.73 -0.24
C ASP A 381 16.93 -10.30 -1.48
N GLN A 382 17.62 -9.96 -2.57
CA GLN A 382 16.96 -9.54 -3.81
C GLN A 382 16.15 -10.67 -4.46
N ASP A 383 16.53 -11.94 -4.30
CA ASP A 383 15.75 -13.07 -4.84
C ASP A 383 14.37 -13.19 -4.17
N ASP A 384 14.28 -12.86 -2.87
CA ASP A 384 12.99 -12.74 -2.16
C ASP A 384 12.15 -11.58 -2.71
N MET A 385 12.79 -10.44 -3.00
CA MET A 385 12.13 -9.26 -3.55
C MET A 385 11.65 -9.50 -4.99
N ASP A 386 12.45 -10.14 -5.83
CA ASP A 386 12.07 -10.56 -7.19
C ASP A 386 10.86 -11.52 -7.16
N THR A 387 10.85 -12.42 -6.19
CA THR A 387 9.73 -13.34 -5.96
C THR A 387 8.47 -12.54 -5.61
N LEU A 388 8.52 -11.65 -4.63
CA LEU A 388 7.37 -10.83 -4.23
C LEU A 388 6.88 -9.94 -5.37
N LEU A 389 7.79 -9.26 -6.08
CA LEU A 389 7.48 -8.42 -7.24
C LEU A 389 6.71 -9.21 -8.31
N THR A 390 7.20 -10.42 -8.65
CA THR A 390 6.56 -11.28 -9.64
C THR A 390 5.16 -11.69 -9.21
N LEU A 391 4.99 -12.09 -7.94
CA LEU A 391 3.68 -12.46 -7.38
C LEU A 391 2.71 -11.28 -7.34
N LEU A 392 3.17 -10.07 -7.01
CA LEU A 392 2.37 -8.84 -7.05
C LEU A 392 1.96 -8.47 -8.47
N GLY A 393 2.85 -8.64 -9.45
CA GLY A 393 2.52 -8.45 -10.85
C GLY A 393 1.39 -9.38 -11.30
N VAL A 394 1.41 -10.66 -10.90
CA VAL A 394 0.32 -11.62 -11.16
C VAL A 394 -0.96 -11.25 -10.40
N ALA A 395 -0.83 -10.78 -9.15
CA ALA A 395 -1.95 -10.34 -8.32
C ALA A 395 -2.60 -9.02 -8.78
N GLY A 396 -1.99 -8.32 -9.74
CA GLY A 396 -2.49 -7.07 -10.30
C GLY A 396 -2.30 -5.89 -9.35
N ALA A 397 -1.10 -5.74 -8.79
CA ALA A 397 -0.72 -4.54 -8.05
C ALA A 397 -0.82 -3.30 -8.94
N ALA A 398 -1.35 -2.21 -8.41
CA ALA A 398 -1.54 -0.97 -9.15
C ALA A 398 -0.20 -0.31 -9.49
N PHE A 399 0.74 -0.35 -8.56
CA PHE A 399 2.10 0.17 -8.74
C PHE A 399 3.09 -0.48 -7.77
N VAL A 400 4.38 -0.27 -8.04
CA VAL A 400 5.50 -0.59 -7.15
C VAL A 400 6.43 0.61 -7.05
N ILE A 401 7.29 0.64 -6.02
CA ILE A 401 8.34 1.64 -5.87
C ILE A 401 9.62 1.12 -6.50
N ALA A 402 10.39 2.00 -7.14
CA ALA A 402 11.70 1.69 -7.66
C ALA A 402 12.70 2.84 -7.39
N VAL A 403 13.94 2.48 -7.07
CA VAL A 403 15.02 3.38 -6.70
C VAL A 403 16.25 3.14 -7.60
N PRO A 404 17.20 4.08 -7.67
CA PRO A 404 18.44 3.85 -8.40
C PRO A 404 19.22 2.65 -7.83
N GLY A 405 19.48 1.63 -8.66
CA GLY A 405 20.32 0.50 -8.30
C GLY A 405 19.84 -0.38 -7.15
N ALA A 406 18.56 -0.38 -6.85
CA ALA A 406 17.92 -1.12 -5.75
C ALA A 406 18.36 -0.71 -4.33
N ASP A 407 19.13 0.37 -4.19
CA ASP A 407 19.67 0.83 -2.90
C ASP A 407 19.28 2.29 -2.66
N ASP A 408 18.40 2.53 -1.71
CA ASP A 408 18.07 3.91 -1.30
C ASP A 408 19.11 4.42 -0.32
N VAL A 409 20.09 5.12 -0.85
CA VAL A 409 21.25 5.62 -0.08
C VAL A 409 20.88 6.73 0.92
N MET A 410 19.70 7.35 0.80
CA MET A 410 19.21 8.36 1.74
C MET A 410 18.48 7.71 2.92
N LEU A 411 17.58 6.75 2.66
CA LEU A 411 16.80 6.07 3.68
C LEU A 411 17.53 4.84 4.26
N GLY A 412 18.53 4.31 3.56
CA GLY A 412 19.36 3.21 4.04
C GLY A 412 18.67 1.85 4.02
N TYR A 413 17.90 1.55 2.98
CA TYR A 413 17.23 0.26 2.78
C TYR A 413 17.33 -0.20 1.33
N GLN A 414 17.08 -1.48 1.08
CA GLN A 414 17.03 -2.08 -0.25
C GLN A 414 15.57 -2.16 -0.72
N SER A 415 15.34 -1.81 -1.99
CA SER A 415 14.05 -1.87 -2.65
C SER A 415 14.22 -2.47 -4.05
N LEU A 416 13.33 -2.17 -4.99
CA LEU A 416 13.46 -2.56 -6.39
C LEU A 416 14.29 -1.52 -7.16
N ALA A 417 15.11 -1.99 -8.11
CA ALA A 417 15.72 -1.13 -9.10
C ALA A 417 14.73 -0.75 -10.21
N PHE A 418 15.04 0.29 -11.00
CA PHE A 418 14.27 0.60 -12.21
C PHE A 418 14.25 -0.57 -13.20
N HIS A 419 15.31 -1.38 -13.23
CA HIS A 419 15.40 -2.61 -14.03
C HIS A 419 14.37 -3.66 -13.59
N ASP A 420 14.07 -3.78 -12.31
CA ASP A 420 13.11 -4.75 -11.79
C ASP A 420 11.68 -4.39 -12.21
N ALA A 421 11.35 -3.10 -12.23
CA ALA A 421 10.10 -2.62 -12.78
C ALA A 421 9.97 -2.93 -14.29
N LEU A 422 11.07 -2.77 -15.05
CA LEU A 422 11.14 -3.15 -16.46
C LEU A 422 11.00 -4.66 -16.63
N TYR A 423 11.71 -5.46 -15.81
CA TYR A 423 11.63 -6.91 -15.80
C TYR A 423 10.20 -7.43 -15.64
N VAL A 424 9.48 -6.99 -14.61
CA VAL A 424 8.12 -7.49 -14.34
C VAL A 424 7.15 -7.14 -15.47
N ARG A 425 7.29 -5.96 -16.08
CA ARG A 425 6.51 -5.57 -17.25
C ARG A 425 6.81 -6.49 -18.45
N GLN A 426 8.06 -6.77 -18.72
CA GLN A 426 8.45 -7.66 -19.82
C GLN A 426 8.04 -9.11 -19.57
N ALA A 427 8.30 -9.64 -18.38
CA ALA A 427 8.03 -11.02 -18.03
C ALA A 427 6.53 -11.37 -18.06
N LEU A 428 5.68 -10.44 -17.62
CA LEU A 428 4.23 -10.66 -17.51
C LEU A 428 3.41 -9.95 -18.60
N GLY A 429 4.06 -9.26 -19.55
CA GLY A 429 3.39 -8.51 -20.60
C GLY A 429 2.59 -7.31 -20.07
N LEU A 430 3.00 -6.74 -18.95
CA LEU A 430 2.33 -5.59 -18.35
C LEU A 430 2.82 -4.28 -18.98
N ARG A 431 1.96 -3.28 -18.99
CA ARG A 431 2.21 -1.98 -19.61
C ARG A 431 2.23 -0.86 -18.56
N PRO A 432 2.89 0.28 -18.80
CA PRO A 432 2.78 1.46 -17.94
C PRO A 432 1.37 2.08 -18.04
N ALA A 433 1.10 3.13 -17.25
CA ALA A 433 -0.12 3.90 -17.35
C ALA A 433 -0.32 4.42 -18.79
N PRO A 434 -1.56 4.44 -19.35
CA PRO A 434 -1.78 4.73 -20.77
C PRO A 434 -1.27 6.10 -21.21
N GLU A 435 -1.46 7.12 -20.41
CA GLU A 435 -1.01 8.50 -20.72
C GLU A 435 0.51 8.57 -20.77
N PHE A 436 1.19 7.85 -19.89
CA PHE A 436 2.65 7.79 -19.85
C PHE A 436 3.20 6.94 -21.00
N GLU A 437 2.53 5.88 -21.36
CA GLU A 437 2.87 5.04 -22.50
C GLU A 437 2.82 5.83 -23.81
N GLU A 438 1.77 6.64 -24.01
CA GLU A 438 1.67 7.54 -25.17
C GLU A 438 2.82 8.55 -25.20
N TRP A 439 3.23 9.08 -24.07
CA TRP A 439 4.38 9.98 -23.95
C TRP A 439 5.69 9.26 -24.32
N LEU A 440 5.92 8.05 -23.80
CA LEU A 440 7.10 7.24 -24.14
C LEU A 440 7.15 6.93 -25.65
N ALA A 441 6.02 6.59 -26.26
CA ALA A 441 5.95 6.31 -27.69
C ALA A 441 6.26 7.57 -28.53
N ARG A 442 5.78 8.75 -28.13
CA ARG A 442 6.12 10.03 -28.80
C ARG A 442 7.62 10.32 -28.79
N LEU A 443 8.32 9.93 -27.73
CA LEU A 443 9.76 10.10 -27.61
C LEU A 443 10.57 8.97 -28.26
N GLY A 444 9.91 7.95 -28.85
CA GLY A 444 10.59 6.78 -29.41
C GLY A 444 11.15 5.83 -28.35
N MET A 445 10.66 5.92 -27.11
CA MET A 445 11.09 5.11 -25.98
C MET A 445 10.19 3.89 -25.73
N ALA A 446 9.11 3.75 -26.49
CA ALA A 446 8.26 2.57 -26.49
C ALA A 446 7.83 2.22 -27.92
N ASP A 447 7.62 0.91 -28.20
CA ASP A 447 7.05 0.43 -29.45
C ASP A 447 5.51 0.50 -29.44
N ALA A 448 4.89 0.07 -30.56
CA ALA A 448 3.44 0.06 -30.71
C ALA A 448 2.72 -0.90 -29.73
N ASP A 449 3.43 -1.88 -29.21
CA ASP A 449 2.92 -2.83 -28.22
C ASP A 449 3.14 -2.36 -26.78
N GLY A 450 3.70 -1.14 -26.58
CA GLY A 450 3.98 -0.54 -25.28
C GLY A 450 5.23 -1.12 -24.59
N ARG A 451 6.09 -1.84 -25.31
CA ARG A 451 7.36 -2.32 -24.77
C ARG A 451 8.35 -1.17 -24.72
N ILE A 452 9.03 -1.03 -23.59
CA ILE A 452 10.09 -0.04 -23.44
C ILE A 452 11.28 -0.45 -24.31
N LEU A 453 11.73 0.48 -25.13
CA LEU A 453 12.86 0.31 -26.03
C LEU A 453 14.14 0.80 -25.35
N PRO A 454 15.28 0.12 -25.55
CA PRO A 454 16.57 0.64 -25.13
C PRO A 454 16.85 1.99 -25.83
N VAL A 455 17.13 3.00 -25.05
CA VAL A 455 17.46 4.34 -25.54
C VAL A 455 18.90 4.64 -25.20
N ASP A 456 19.69 5.08 -26.20
CA ASP A 456 21.02 5.66 -25.93
C ASP A 456 20.80 6.97 -25.12
N PRO A 457 21.23 7.05 -23.86
CA PRO A 457 21.07 8.25 -23.06
C PRO A 457 21.63 9.50 -23.75
N ALA A 458 22.70 9.37 -24.53
CA ALA A 458 23.34 10.47 -25.24
C ALA A 458 22.48 11.02 -26.40
N ALA A 459 21.58 10.18 -26.95
CA ALA A 459 20.67 10.57 -28.03
C ALA A 459 19.27 10.94 -27.51
N SER A 460 18.99 10.76 -26.22
CA SER A 460 17.69 11.05 -25.62
C SER A 460 17.40 12.55 -25.57
N PRO A 461 16.20 13.00 -25.93
CA PRO A 461 15.77 14.38 -25.73
C PRO A 461 15.72 14.79 -24.26
N LEU A 462 15.74 13.80 -23.33
CA LEU A 462 15.75 14.02 -21.90
C LEU A 462 17.17 14.25 -21.32
N LEU A 463 18.24 14.02 -22.10
CA LEU A 463 19.62 14.17 -21.63
C LEU A 463 19.91 15.49 -20.88
N PRO A 464 19.38 16.66 -21.31
CA PRO A 464 19.61 17.92 -20.59
C PRO A 464 19.16 17.89 -19.13
N LEU A 465 18.23 17.00 -18.77
CA LEU A 465 17.79 16.79 -17.39
C LEU A 465 18.95 16.41 -16.46
N ALA A 466 19.90 15.56 -16.91
CA ALA A 466 21.08 15.17 -16.14
C ALA A 466 21.99 16.35 -15.77
N ALA A 467 21.93 17.45 -16.53
CA ALA A 467 22.70 18.66 -16.25
C ALA A 467 21.89 19.71 -15.44
N GLY A 468 20.70 19.35 -14.95
CA GLY A 468 19.79 20.27 -14.24
C GLY A 468 19.22 21.36 -15.15
N ARG A 469 19.03 21.06 -16.44
CA ARG A 469 18.56 22.00 -17.45
C ARG A 469 17.25 21.55 -18.09
#